data_4e948d4fb4975cb23479dade196a170e
#
_entry.id   4e948d4fb4975cb23479dade196a170e
#
_cell.length_a   1.000
_cell.length_b   1.000
_cell.length_c   1.000
_cell.angle_alpha   90.00
_cell.angle_beta   90.00
_cell.angle_gamma   90.00
#
_symmetry.space_group_name_H-M   'P 1'
#
loop_
_entity.id
_entity.type
_entity.pdbx_description
1 polymer ?
#
loop_
_entity_poly.entity_id
_entity_poly.type
_entity_poly.pdbx_seq_one_letter_code
_entity_poly.pdbx_strand_id
1 'polypeptide(L)'
;MEFNEKLQQLRTGKNLTQEQLAEQLYVSRTAISKWESGKGYPNIESLKCISKFFSVTIDELLSGEELTTLAETENRSNLKKIYSFIYGILDMMAVTFILLPLYGNGNLVDGYIYSVNLLSFTDTTPIYLAIYWIVFIVLIALGIAKLMCVCFEKESWSNIITKCSLVLSTLFICFFAAARQPYVTALMFLLFVAKIFVWIKQTQTK
;
A
#
# COMPACT_ATOMS: atom_id res chain seq x y z
N MET A 1 -33.80 11.43 11.52
CA MET A 1 -34.03 10.43 10.47
C MET A 1 -32.67 10.09 9.90
N GLU A 2 -32.29 8.82 9.93
CA GLU A 2 -30.99 8.36 9.47
C GLU A 2 -30.91 8.34 7.95
N PHE A 3 -29.69 8.30 7.40
CA PHE A 3 -29.43 8.31 5.97
C PHE A 3 -30.19 7.20 5.20
N ASN A 4 -30.21 5.98 5.74
CA ASN A 4 -30.90 4.83 5.13
C ASN A 4 -32.41 5.09 4.93
N GLU A 5 -33.07 5.66 5.92
CA GLU A 5 -34.50 6.00 5.85
C GLU A 5 -34.74 7.13 4.85
N LYS A 6 -33.90 8.16 4.84
CA LYS A 6 -33.99 9.28 3.89
C LYS A 6 -33.80 8.81 2.47
N LEU A 7 -32.80 7.97 2.19
CA LEU A 7 -32.56 7.45 0.84
C LEU A 7 -33.74 6.64 0.35
N GLN A 8 -34.31 5.78 1.21
CA GLN A 8 -35.50 4.99 0.87
C GLN A 8 -36.71 5.89 0.58
N GLN A 9 -36.94 6.93 1.38
CA GLN A 9 -38.02 7.89 1.15
C GLN A 9 -37.83 8.65 -0.16
N LEU A 10 -36.66 9.14 -0.45
CA LEU A 10 -36.36 9.86 -1.70
C LEU A 10 -36.58 8.97 -2.92
N ARG A 11 -36.15 7.71 -2.85
CA ARG A 11 -36.36 6.73 -3.92
C ARG A 11 -37.83 6.42 -4.13
N THR A 12 -38.55 6.09 -3.08
CA THR A 12 -39.98 5.76 -3.15
C THR A 12 -40.81 6.94 -3.56
N GLY A 13 -40.44 8.15 -3.13
CA GLY A 13 -41.08 9.40 -3.56
C GLY A 13 -40.96 9.68 -5.06
N LYS A 14 -39.93 9.13 -5.72
CA LYS A 14 -39.79 9.15 -7.19
C LYS A 14 -40.35 7.87 -7.86
N ASN A 15 -40.99 6.98 -7.13
CA ASN A 15 -41.53 5.69 -7.63
C ASN A 15 -40.46 4.78 -8.29
N LEU A 16 -39.21 4.84 -7.82
CA LEU A 16 -38.12 4.04 -8.35
C LEU A 16 -37.93 2.75 -7.55
N THR A 17 -37.63 1.66 -8.27
CA THR A 17 -37.11 0.42 -7.65
C THR A 17 -35.65 0.60 -7.25
N GLN A 18 -35.10 -0.24 -6.35
CA GLN A 18 -33.68 -0.23 -6.01
C GLN A 18 -32.79 -0.44 -7.24
N GLU A 19 -33.22 -1.22 -8.20
CA GLU A 19 -32.51 -1.49 -9.44
C GLU A 19 -32.46 -0.26 -10.34
N GLN A 20 -33.60 0.41 -10.53
CA GLN A 20 -33.68 1.66 -11.30
C GLN A 20 -32.84 2.79 -10.68
N LEU A 21 -32.84 2.91 -9.34
CA LEU A 21 -31.98 3.89 -8.67
C LEU A 21 -30.51 3.53 -8.87
N ALA A 22 -30.14 2.26 -8.78
CA ALA A 22 -28.77 1.80 -8.99
C ALA A 22 -28.25 2.13 -10.40
N GLU A 23 -29.06 1.91 -11.42
CA GLU A 23 -28.76 2.30 -12.81
C GLU A 23 -28.52 3.81 -12.95
N GLN A 24 -29.39 4.63 -12.35
CA GLN A 24 -29.28 6.10 -12.41
C GLN A 24 -28.03 6.65 -11.70
N LEU A 25 -27.58 5.95 -10.65
CA LEU A 25 -26.42 6.33 -9.88
C LEU A 25 -25.12 5.61 -10.32
N TYR A 26 -25.19 4.76 -11.35
CA TYR A 26 -24.07 3.95 -11.85
C TYR A 26 -23.42 3.08 -10.76
N VAL A 27 -24.24 2.50 -9.89
CA VAL A 27 -23.81 1.59 -8.81
C VAL A 27 -24.54 0.24 -8.91
N SER A 28 -24.09 -0.75 -8.13
CA SER A 28 -24.80 -2.03 -8.09
C SER A 28 -26.08 -1.94 -7.26
N ARG A 29 -27.12 -2.73 -7.62
CA ARG A 29 -28.33 -2.88 -6.81
C ARG A 29 -28.01 -3.29 -5.37
N THR A 30 -26.99 -4.13 -5.19
CA THR A 30 -26.54 -4.57 -3.86
C THR A 30 -25.99 -3.41 -3.02
N ALA A 31 -25.40 -2.38 -3.63
CA ALA A 31 -24.97 -1.18 -2.92
C ALA A 31 -26.19 -0.41 -2.39
N ILE A 32 -27.20 -0.14 -3.23
CA ILE A 32 -28.44 0.53 -2.82
C ILE A 32 -29.11 -0.25 -1.68
N SER A 33 -29.23 -1.57 -1.80
CA SER A 33 -29.82 -2.42 -0.76
C SER A 33 -29.07 -2.34 0.57
N LYS A 34 -27.73 -2.31 0.56
CA LYS A 34 -26.91 -2.12 1.76
C LYS A 34 -27.11 -0.74 2.38
N TRP A 35 -27.17 0.30 1.57
CA TRP A 35 -27.35 1.66 2.05
C TRP A 35 -28.74 1.85 2.70
N GLU A 36 -29.82 1.38 2.05
CA GLU A 36 -31.17 1.46 2.60
C GLU A 36 -31.42 0.56 3.83
N SER A 37 -30.63 -0.51 3.99
CA SER A 37 -30.71 -1.39 5.15
C SER A 37 -29.81 -0.97 6.32
N GLY A 38 -29.08 0.14 6.22
CA GLY A 38 -28.14 0.61 7.24
C GLY A 38 -26.87 -0.26 7.39
N LYS A 39 -26.64 -1.23 6.47
CA LYS A 39 -25.48 -2.13 6.52
C LYS A 39 -24.20 -1.55 5.88
N GLY A 40 -24.25 -0.29 5.49
CA GLY A 40 -23.12 0.43 4.94
C GLY A 40 -23.53 1.82 4.44
N TYR A 41 -22.51 2.66 4.22
CA TYR A 41 -22.69 4.01 3.69
C TYR A 41 -22.11 4.13 2.29
N PRO A 42 -22.66 5.03 1.43
CA PRO A 42 -22.03 5.40 0.17
C PRO A 42 -20.72 6.16 0.46
N ASN A 43 -19.76 6.08 -0.47
CA ASN A 43 -18.59 6.95 -0.45
C ASN A 43 -18.99 8.40 -0.83
N ILE A 44 -18.06 9.35 -0.66
CA ILE A 44 -18.33 10.79 -0.93
C ILE A 44 -18.77 11.03 -2.38
N GLU A 45 -18.22 10.31 -3.35
CA GLU A 45 -18.62 10.44 -4.75
C GLU A 45 -20.07 9.96 -4.99
N SER A 46 -20.42 8.83 -4.43
CA SER A 46 -21.80 8.32 -4.49
C SER A 46 -22.78 9.27 -3.78
N LEU A 47 -22.39 9.86 -2.65
CA LEU A 47 -23.19 10.87 -1.96
C LEU A 47 -23.43 12.12 -2.84
N LYS A 48 -22.41 12.61 -3.53
CA LYS A 48 -22.53 13.70 -4.49
C LYS A 48 -23.51 13.34 -5.62
N CYS A 49 -23.44 12.11 -6.13
CA CYS A 49 -24.38 11.63 -7.16
C CYS A 49 -25.83 11.58 -6.64
N ILE A 50 -26.02 11.04 -5.40
CA ILE A 50 -27.33 11.00 -4.75
C ILE A 50 -27.88 12.40 -4.54
N SER A 51 -27.09 13.31 -3.95
CA SER A 51 -27.44 14.71 -3.72
C SER A 51 -27.89 15.39 -5.02
N LYS A 52 -27.10 15.22 -6.09
CA LYS A 52 -27.41 15.80 -7.41
C LYS A 52 -28.67 15.19 -8.03
N PHE A 53 -28.84 13.87 -7.95
CA PHE A 53 -29.99 13.17 -8.54
C PHE A 53 -31.32 13.52 -7.86
N PHE A 54 -31.29 13.66 -6.54
CA PHE A 54 -32.49 14.02 -5.77
C PHE A 54 -32.64 15.55 -5.56
N SER A 55 -31.65 16.36 -5.98
CA SER A 55 -31.63 17.81 -5.78
C SER A 55 -31.74 18.22 -4.29
N VAL A 56 -31.04 17.48 -3.43
CA VAL A 56 -30.90 17.73 -1.99
C VAL A 56 -29.43 17.97 -1.65
N THR A 57 -29.15 18.67 -0.57
CA THR A 57 -27.78 18.87 -0.11
C THR A 57 -27.25 17.61 0.61
N ILE A 58 -25.91 17.48 0.70
CA ILE A 58 -25.31 16.37 1.48
C ILE A 58 -25.66 16.51 2.96
N ASP A 59 -25.74 17.73 3.48
CA ASP A 59 -26.14 18.01 4.87
C ASP A 59 -27.62 17.65 5.15
N GLU A 60 -28.46 17.70 4.14
CA GLU A 60 -29.84 17.19 4.23
C GLU A 60 -29.89 15.65 4.18
N LEU A 61 -28.95 15.01 3.51
CA LEU A 61 -28.86 13.55 3.44
C LEU A 61 -28.29 12.95 4.70
N LEU A 62 -27.24 13.55 5.27
CA LEU A 62 -26.49 13.06 6.43
C LEU A 62 -26.67 13.98 7.63
N SER A 63 -26.68 13.41 8.82
CA SER A 63 -26.45 14.19 10.02
C SER A 63 -24.96 14.63 10.10
N GLY A 64 -24.67 15.70 10.85
CA GLY A 64 -23.29 16.17 11.03
C GLY A 64 -22.37 15.08 11.60
N GLU A 65 -22.90 14.21 12.44
CA GLU A 65 -22.17 13.08 13.06
C GLU A 65 -21.87 11.98 12.02
N GLU A 66 -22.81 11.65 11.15
CA GLU A 66 -22.64 10.69 10.06
C GLU A 66 -21.62 11.20 9.03
N LEU A 67 -21.62 12.50 8.72
CA LEU A 67 -20.66 13.12 7.81
C LEU A 67 -19.23 13.05 8.37
N THR A 68 -19.07 13.31 9.67
CA THR A 68 -17.77 13.24 10.33
C THR A 68 -17.22 11.81 10.34
N THR A 69 -18.04 10.82 10.70
CA THR A 69 -17.63 9.41 10.72
C THR A 69 -17.28 8.90 9.33
N LEU A 70 -17.99 9.33 8.31
CA LEU A 70 -17.70 8.97 6.91
C LEU A 70 -16.37 9.57 6.46
N ALA A 71 -16.14 10.86 6.72
CA ALA A 71 -14.89 11.54 6.37
C ALA A 71 -13.68 10.91 7.09
N GLU A 72 -13.82 10.54 8.37
CA GLU A 72 -12.78 9.83 9.12
C GLU A 72 -12.49 8.45 8.52
N THR A 73 -13.52 7.69 8.15
CA THR A 73 -13.37 6.34 7.60
C THR A 73 -12.67 6.40 6.23
N GLU A 74 -13.02 7.35 5.39
CA GLU A 74 -12.40 7.54 4.09
C GLU A 74 -10.95 8.01 4.23
N ASN A 75 -10.67 8.94 5.15
CA ASN A 75 -9.31 9.38 5.44
C ASN A 75 -8.43 8.22 5.93
N ARG A 76 -8.94 7.36 6.82
CA ARG A 76 -8.23 6.16 7.28
C ARG A 76 -7.93 5.20 6.12
N SER A 77 -8.88 4.98 5.22
CA SER A 77 -8.68 4.13 4.04
C SER A 77 -7.60 4.70 3.13
N ASN A 78 -7.64 6.01 2.87
CA ASN A 78 -6.63 6.69 2.05
C ASN A 78 -5.23 6.64 2.68
N LEU A 79 -5.12 6.86 4.00
CA LEU A 79 -3.86 6.73 4.73
C LEU A 79 -3.28 5.31 4.64
N LYS A 80 -4.09 4.27 4.76
CA LYS A 80 -3.62 2.88 4.56
C LYS A 80 -3.08 2.63 3.16
N LYS A 81 -3.75 3.16 2.13
CA LYS A 81 -3.27 3.08 0.73
C LYS A 81 -1.92 3.78 0.58
N ILE A 82 -1.77 4.98 1.14
CA ILE A 82 -0.53 5.76 1.11
C ILE A 82 0.60 5.00 1.81
N TYR A 83 0.39 4.47 3.01
CA TYR A 83 1.41 3.67 3.71
C TYR A 83 1.79 2.41 2.93
N SER A 84 0.81 1.71 2.34
CA SER A 84 1.07 0.56 1.49
C SER A 84 1.91 0.93 0.27
N PHE A 85 1.65 2.08 -0.34
CA PHE A 85 2.40 2.59 -1.49
C PHE A 85 3.85 2.93 -1.09
N ILE A 86 4.05 3.67 0.00
CA ILE A 86 5.39 3.99 0.55
C ILE A 86 6.16 2.71 0.84
N TYR A 87 5.51 1.70 1.43
CA TYR A 87 6.14 0.42 1.73
C TYR A 87 6.64 -0.28 0.45
N GLY A 88 5.84 -0.30 -0.61
CA GLY A 88 6.24 -0.84 -1.91
C GLY A 88 7.44 -0.11 -2.52
N ILE A 89 7.50 1.22 -2.40
CA ILE A 89 8.65 2.02 -2.83
C ILE A 89 9.90 1.66 -2.03
N LEU A 90 9.80 1.47 -0.71
CA LEU A 90 10.93 1.07 0.13
C LEU A 90 11.51 -0.30 -0.29
N ASP A 91 10.66 -1.24 -0.71
CA ASP A 91 11.12 -2.51 -1.27
C ASP A 91 11.81 -2.32 -2.63
N MET A 92 11.29 -1.44 -3.50
CA MET A 92 11.92 -1.13 -4.79
C MET A 92 13.25 -0.39 -4.65
N MET A 93 13.50 0.30 -3.52
CA MET A 93 14.82 0.88 -3.25
C MET A 93 15.95 -0.17 -3.20
N ALA A 94 15.63 -1.47 -3.21
CA ALA A 94 16.61 -2.53 -3.42
C ALA A 94 17.45 -2.35 -4.72
N VAL A 95 16.94 -1.61 -5.71
CA VAL A 95 17.71 -1.22 -6.91
C VAL A 95 18.97 -0.42 -6.56
N THR A 96 18.94 0.38 -5.49
CA THR A 96 20.10 1.17 -5.06
C THR A 96 21.31 0.28 -4.67
N PHE A 97 21.06 -0.94 -4.16
CA PHE A 97 22.13 -1.89 -3.83
C PHE A 97 22.86 -2.45 -5.06
N ILE A 98 22.22 -2.39 -6.22
CA ILE A 98 22.82 -2.82 -7.49
C ILE A 98 23.67 -1.68 -8.08
N LEU A 99 23.20 -0.44 -7.96
CA LEU A 99 23.77 0.72 -8.65
C LEU A 99 24.84 1.44 -7.82
N LEU A 100 24.68 1.48 -6.49
CA LEU A 100 25.63 2.21 -5.63
C LEU A 100 26.92 1.42 -5.40
N PRO A 101 28.07 2.08 -5.23
CA PRO A 101 29.37 1.46 -4.95
C PRO A 101 29.44 1.03 -3.48
N LEU A 102 28.78 -0.08 -3.12
CA LEU A 102 28.65 -0.59 -1.77
C LEU A 102 29.56 -1.79 -1.48
N TYR A 103 30.20 -2.35 -2.52
CA TYR A 103 30.98 -3.58 -2.43
C TYR A 103 32.48 -3.27 -2.50
N GLY A 104 33.22 -3.68 -1.46
CA GLY A 104 34.68 -3.50 -1.43
C GLY A 104 35.35 -4.50 -2.39
N ASN A 105 36.08 -4.01 -3.37
CA ASN A 105 36.94 -4.82 -4.22
C ASN A 105 38.31 -4.95 -3.53
N GLY A 106 38.72 -6.16 -3.19
CA GLY A 106 39.94 -6.43 -2.36
C GLY A 106 41.27 -6.09 -3.03
N ASN A 107 41.23 -5.68 -4.32
CA ASN A 107 42.44 -5.24 -5.01
C ASN A 107 42.83 -3.86 -4.50
N LEU A 108 43.96 -3.81 -3.76
CA LEU A 108 44.59 -2.56 -3.38
C LEU A 108 45.22 -1.91 -4.61
N VAL A 109 44.62 -0.82 -5.10
CA VAL A 109 45.25 0.07 -6.06
C VAL A 109 45.76 1.28 -5.29
N ASP A 110 47.05 1.54 -5.35
CA ASP A 110 47.75 2.60 -4.58
C ASP A 110 47.51 2.56 -3.04
N GLY A 111 47.30 1.38 -2.46
CA GLY A 111 47.07 1.20 -1.04
C GLY A 111 45.66 1.48 -0.52
N TYR A 112 44.70 1.75 -1.43
CA TYR A 112 43.28 2.01 -1.09
C TYR A 112 42.37 0.91 -1.57
N ILE A 113 41.35 0.61 -0.77
CA ILE A 113 40.23 -0.29 -1.16
C ILE A 113 39.20 0.56 -1.89
N TYR A 114 38.91 0.22 -3.14
CA TYR A 114 37.85 0.86 -3.92
C TYR A 114 36.53 0.15 -3.73
N SER A 115 35.48 0.93 -3.47
CA SER A 115 34.11 0.41 -3.49
C SER A 115 33.56 0.42 -4.91
N VAL A 116 32.92 -0.68 -5.32
CA VAL A 116 32.32 -0.87 -6.63
C VAL A 116 30.84 -1.18 -6.51
N ASN A 117 30.09 -1.00 -7.59
CA ASN A 117 28.71 -1.45 -7.67
C ASN A 117 28.63 -2.98 -7.86
N LEU A 118 27.45 -3.56 -7.69
CA LEU A 118 27.25 -5.01 -7.82
C LEU A 118 27.61 -5.54 -9.23
N LEU A 119 27.40 -4.71 -10.28
CA LEU A 119 27.70 -5.08 -11.67
C LEU A 119 29.19 -5.29 -11.92
N SER A 120 30.05 -4.56 -11.20
CA SER A 120 31.51 -4.60 -11.33
C SER A 120 32.18 -5.37 -10.19
N PHE A 121 31.40 -5.95 -9.28
CA PHE A 121 31.93 -6.66 -8.13
C PHE A 121 32.43 -8.05 -8.51
N THR A 122 33.73 -8.28 -8.35
CA THR A 122 34.40 -9.54 -8.73
C THR A 122 35.09 -10.26 -7.59
N ASP A 123 35.24 -9.59 -6.44
CA ASP A 123 35.95 -10.14 -5.26
C ASP A 123 35.06 -11.04 -4.39
N THR A 124 34.37 -11.98 -5.06
CA THR A 124 33.53 -12.98 -4.36
C THR A 124 33.41 -14.25 -5.21
N THR A 125 32.95 -15.33 -4.60
CA THR A 125 32.69 -16.56 -5.36
C THR A 125 31.44 -16.39 -6.24
N PRO A 126 31.36 -17.06 -7.38
CA PRO A 126 30.19 -16.98 -8.27
C PRO A 126 28.87 -17.31 -7.58
N ILE A 127 28.91 -18.19 -6.59
CA ILE A 127 27.74 -18.62 -5.81
C ILE A 127 27.20 -17.43 -4.97
N TYR A 128 28.07 -16.72 -4.23
CA TYR A 128 27.64 -15.56 -3.45
C TYR A 128 27.12 -14.45 -4.34
N LEU A 129 27.77 -14.18 -5.48
CA LEU A 129 27.32 -13.19 -6.44
C LEU A 129 25.90 -13.53 -6.97
N ALA A 130 25.66 -14.79 -7.31
CA ALA A 130 24.32 -15.24 -7.73
C ALA A 130 23.27 -15.02 -6.62
N ILE A 131 23.61 -15.32 -5.36
CA ILE A 131 22.71 -15.10 -4.22
C ILE A 131 22.41 -13.61 -4.07
N TYR A 132 23.39 -12.71 -4.18
CA TYR A 132 23.17 -11.26 -4.10
C TYR A 132 22.14 -10.80 -5.16
N TRP A 133 22.31 -11.24 -6.40
CA TRP A 133 21.35 -10.95 -7.46
C TRP A 133 19.95 -11.46 -7.15
N ILE A 134 19.82 -12.70 -6.70
CA ILE A 134 18.52 -13.29 -6.33
C ILE A 134 17.85 -12.48 -5.22
N VAL A 135 18.58 -12.12 -4.18
CA VAL A 135 18.07 -11.32 -3.05
C VAL A 135 17.46 -10.01 -3.51
N PHE A 136 18.19 -9.24 -4.33
CA PHE A 136 17.68 -7.93 -4.77
C PHE A 136 16.54 -8.05 -5.78
N ILE A 137 16.59 -9.02 -6.69
CA ILE A 137 15.48 -9.30 -7.61
C ILE A 137 14.21 -9.67 -6.84
N VAL A 138 14.32 -10.49 -5.81
CA VAL A 138 13.18 -10.87 -4.95
C VAL A 138 12.59 -9.66 -4.23
N LEU A 139 13.42 -8.79 -3.65
CA LEU A 139 12.94 -7.58 -2.99
C LEU A 139 12.23 -6.62 -3.96
N ILE A 140 12.82 -6.41 -5.14
CA ILE A 140 12.21 -5.59 -6.19
C ILE A 140 10.87 -6.18 -6.64
N ALA A 141 10.81 -7.50 -6.86
CA ALA A 141 9.58 -8.20 -7.25
C ALA A 141 8.48 -8.06 -6.19
N LEU A 142 8.83 -8.14 -4.89
CA LEU A 142 7.90 -7.91 -3.79
C LEU A 142 7.40 -6.45 -3.76
N GLY A 143 8.27 -5.48 -4.03
CA GLY A 143 7.90 -4.07 -4.15
C GLY A 143 6.90 -3.84 -5.28
N ILE A 144 7.16 -4.39 -6.47
CA ILE A 144 6.25 -4.31 -7.63
C ILE A 144 4.91 -4.99 -7.30
N ALA A 145 4.93 -6.21 -6.75
CA ALA A 145 3.72 -6.93 -6.37
C ALA A 145 2.88 -6.15 -5.33
N LYS A 146 3.55 -5.49 -4.38
CA LYS A 146 2.90 -4.62 -3.39
C LYS A 146 2.21 -3.44 -4.06
N LEU A 147 2.88 -2.73 -4.97
CA LEU A 147 2.31 -1.61 -5.71
C LEU A 147 1.12 -2.04 -6.57
N MET A 148 1.22 -3.19 -7.25
CA MET A 148 0.09 -3.76 -7.99
C MET A 148 -1.11 -4.06 -7.08
N CYS A 149 -0.88 -4.64 -5.89
CA CYS A 149 -1.96 -4.89 -4.93
C CYS A 149 -2.65 -3.59 -4.48
N VAL A 150 -1.92 -2.48 -4.35
CA VAL A 150 -2.50 -1.17 -4.04
C VAL A 150 -3.36 -0.66 -5.20
N CYS A 151 -2.86 -0.77 -6.44
CA CYS A 151 -3.61 -0.36 -7.63
C CYS A 151 -4.90 -1.17 -7.84
N PHE A 152 -4.87 -2.48 -7.56
CA PHE A 152 -6.04 -3.36 -7.71
C PHE A 152 -6.88 -3.50 -6.44
N GLU A 153 -6.62 -2.70 -5.41
CA GLU A 153 -7.35 -2.67 -4.13
C GLU A 153 -7.43 -4.03 -3.41
N LYS A 154 -6.44 -4.90 -3.60
CA LYS A 154 -6.35 -6.23 -2.96
C LYS A 154 -5.67 -6.14 -1.59
N GLU A 155 -6.39 -5.65 -0.58
CA GLU A 155 -5.84 -5.40 0.76
C GLU A 155 -5.28 -6.66 1.44
N SER A 156 -5.96 -7.81 1.32
CA SER A 156 -5.52 -9.08 1.92
C SER A 156 -4.15 -9.52 1.41
N TRP A 157 -3.94 -9.50 0.09
CA TRP A 157 -2.66 -9.83 -0.54
C TRP A 157 -1.57 -8.83 -0.20
N SER A 158 -1.91 -7.54 -0.17
CA SER A 158 -1.02 -6.47 0.26
C SER A 158 -0.45 -6.72 1.65
N ASN A 159 -1.27 -7.16 2.61
CA ASN A 159 -0.83 -7.47 3.98
C ASN A 159 0.07 -8.71 4.06
N ILE A 160 -0.18 -9.74 3.24
CA ILE A 160 0.66 -10.94 3.16
C ILE A 160 2.05 -10.55 2.62
N ILE A 161 2.11 -9.80 1.52
CA ILE A 161 3.36 -9.33 0.92
C ILE A 161 4.18 -8.51 1.92
N THR A 162 3.54 -7.63 2.70
CA THR A 162 4.23 -6.86 3.75
C THR A 162 4.93 -7.76 4.76
N LYS A 163 4.23 -8.78 5.28
CA LYS A 163 4.80 -9.72 6.24
C LYS A 163 5.94 -10.53 5.63
N CYS A 164 5.77 -11.04 4.40
CA CYS A 164 6.82 -11.77 3.69
C CYS A 164 8.06 -10.90 3.46
N SER A 165 7.88 -9.64 3.03
CA SER A 165 8.98 -8.70 2.81
C SER A 165 9.74 -8.40 4.11
N LEU A 166 9.06 -8.23 5.26
CA LEU A 166 9.72 -8.04 6.55
C LEU A 166 10.58 -9.23 6.95
N VAL A 167 10.02 -10.45 6.87
CA VAL A 167 10.76 -11.68 7.21
C VAL A 167 11.98 -11.85 6.31
N LEU A 168 11.79 -11.71 5.00
CA LEU A 168 12.89 -11.83 4.04
C LEU A 168 13.95 -10.75 4.25
N SER A 169 13.57 -9.50 4.51
CA SER A 169 14.52 -8.42 4.81
C SER A 169 15.39 -8.75 6.03
N THR A 170 14.81 -9.35 7.07
CA THR A 170 15.57 -9.78 8.27
C THR A 170 16.59 -10.86 7.92
N LEU A 171 16.16 -11.89 7.16
CA LEU A 171 17.07 -12.98 6.73
C LEU A 171 18.19 -12.45 5.85
N PHE A 172 17.90 -11.51 4.95
CA PHE A 172 18.90 -10.93 4.06
C PHE A 172 19.90 -10.04 4.80
N ILE A 173 19.47 -9.27 5.82
CA ILE A 173 20.39 -8.53 6.69
C ILE A 173 21.36 -9.47 7.39
N CYS A 174 20.88 -10.57 7.97
CA CYS A 174 21.73 -11.58 8.61
C CYS A 174 22.71 -12.21 7.61
N PHE A 175 22.25 -12.50 6.40
CA PHE A 175 23.06 -13.06 5.33
C PHE A 175 24.20 -12.11 4.92
N PHE A 176 23.90 -10.82 4.65
CA PHE A 176 24.92 -9.84 4.26
C PHE A 176 25.89 -9.50 5.40
N ALA A 177 25.43 -9.55 6.66
CA ALA A 177 26.30 -9.42 7.82
C ALA A 177 27.29 -10.59 7.89
N ALA A 178 26.83 -11.83 7.68
CA ALA A 178 27.69 -13.01 7.62
C ALA A 178 28.66 -12.99 6.42
N ALA A 179 28.22 -12.45 5.29
CA ALA A 179 29.03 -12.26 4.08
C ALA A 179 30.04 -11.08 4.20
N ARG A 180 30.13 -10.43 5.35
CA ARG A 180 31.05 -9.31 5.62
C ARG A 180 30.90 -8.14 4.65
N GLN A 181 29.67 -7.80 4.29
CA GLN A 181 29.35 -6.64 3.44
C GLN A 181 28.77 -5.49 4.31
N PRO A 182 29.60 -4.70 5.02
CA PRO A 182 29.13 -3.78 6.07
C PRO A 182 28.24 -2.66 5.51
N TYR A 183 28.59 -2.08 4.36
CA TYR A 183 27.81 -0.98 3.77
C TYR A 183 26.41 -1.43 3.31
N VAL A 184 26.34 -2.59 2.66
CA VAL A 184 25.07 -3.20 2.24
C VAL A 184 24.21 -3.51 3.46
N THR A 185 24.81 -4.14 4.49
CA THR A 185 24.13 -4.49 5.74
C THR A 185 23.56 -3.27 6.45
N ALA A 186 24.37 -2.20 6.59
CA ALA A 186 23.96 -0.96 7.25
C ALA A 186 22.80 -0.28 6.52
N LEU A 187 22.88 -0.16 5.20
CA LEU A 187 21.83 0.45 4.39
C LEU A 187 20.53 -0.40 4.38
N MET A 188 20.65 -1.74 4.29
CA MET A 188 19.51 -2.64 4.41
C MET A 188 18.85 -2.53 5.78
N PHE A 189 19.61 -2.43 6.85
CA PHE A 189 19.08 -2.24 8.20
C PHE A 189 18.33 -0.92 8.33
N LEU A 190 18.84 0.17 7.77
CA LEU A 190 18.17 1.47 7.76
C LEU A 190 16.83 1.40 7.01
N LEU A 191 16.81 0.79 5.83
CA LEU A 191 15.55 0.57 5.08
C LEU A 191 14.57 -0.34 5.83
N PHE A 192 15.07 -1.35 6.53
CA PHE A 192 14.26 -2.23 7.36
C PHE A 192 13.59 -1.48 8.51
N VAL A 193 14.32 -0.62 9.21
CA VAL A 193 13.75 0.25 10.27
C VAL A 193 12.66 1.16 9.69
N ALA A 194 12.90 1.77 8.51
CA ALA A 194 11.90 2.57 7.83
C ALA A 194 10.63 1.75 7.49
N LYS A 195 10.78 0.51 7.00
CA LYS A 195 9.66 -0.41 6.73
C LYS A 195 8.86 -0.73 7.99
N ILE A 196 9.54 -1.02 9.10
CA ILE A 196 8.87 -1.27 10.40
C ILE A 196 8.06 -0.04 10.81
N PHE A 197 8.63 1.15 10.71
CA PHE A 197 7.93 2.39 11.06
C PHE A 197 6.66 2.59 10.22
N VAL A 198 6.76 2.41 8.91
CA VAL A 198 5.61 2.50 7.99
C VAL A 198 4.56 1.43 8.33
N TRP A 199 4.97 0.20 8.61
CA TRP A 199 4.07 -0.89 8.98
C TRP A 199 3.33 -0.62 10.30
N ILE A 200 4.01 -0.10 11.33
CA ILE A 200 3.39 0.30 12.60
C ILE A 200 2.35 1.39 12.36
N LYS A 201 2.69 2.43 11.58
CA LYS A 201 1.76 3.51 11.23
C LYS A 201 0.53 2.99 10.48
N GLN A 202 0.72 2.08 9.54
CA GLN A 202 -0.37 1.44 8.82
C GLN A 202 -1.29 0.63 9.75
N THR A 203 -0.74 -0.06 10.74
CA THR A 203 -1.52 -0.84 11.72
C THR A 203 -2.25 0.02 12.75
N GLN A 204 -1.69 1.17 13.12
CA GLN A 204 -2.34 2.14 14.01
C GLN A 204 -3.53 2.87 13.36
N THR A 205 -3.59 2.90 12.05
CA THR A 205 -4.69 3.51 11.28
C THR A 205 -5.92 2.59 11.17
N LYS A 206 -6.00 1.56 12.02
CA LYS A 206 -7.16 0.66 12.13
C LYS A 206 -8.38 1.33 12.72
#